data_c56d82b8731a8786ac463689fe425cdb
#
_entry.id   c56d82b8731a8786ac463689fe425cdb
#
_cell.length_a   1.000
_cell.length_b   1.000
_cell.length_c   1.000
_cell.angle_alpha   90.00
_cell.angle_beta   90.00
_cell.angle_gamma   90.00
#
_symmetry.space_group_name_H-M   'P 1'
#
loop_
_entity.id
_entity.type
_entity.pdbx_description
1 polymer ?
#
loop_
_entity_poly.entity_id
_entity_poly.type
_entity_poly.pdbx_seq_one_letter_code
_entity_poly.pdbx_strand_id
1 'polypeptide(L)'
;MMIGMPQSEEKLAEFYMTKFEKAKTIRQSFEDTFDDCYEFAMPMRETFKSKTVGERKDEKIFDETAVVGVQEFASRLQQGLVPNFARWADFTAGSEVPKEERDEINNELDEVTEYVFEILQNSNFSQEVHESFMDLAIGTGILHVSEGDAINPVSFSAIPLPHVVLDVGPDDKIDHVYRERSVRYSELPILFPDATYDGELANAMQSNPDVKTKVLEVVCKNYNKPNEDAFFCVIIETAHKKVLKTEDLSGNGANPYICFRWSKCSGEVYGRGPLMNALSAIKTTNLTVQYILENAAMSIAGIYQMDDDGVINPDTINLVPGTVIPKAPNSMGLQPIRQAGSMDFGNFILSDMRNNIKKALYNDMLGNPDRTPASATEIAERMADLSRRIGSAFGRLQAEMVQPVLQRVVYILKKQGRIELPTLNGRQVKVRSVSPLAQSQSNADITAIARWLELIQARFGPEITNLLINAEETAAHLAKKFGVPDVLIRDIAERKQLVEMAQQMAQQTMQQPMQQPQMQEGIPNEQAN
;
A
#
# COMPACT_ATOMS: atom_id res chain seq x y z
N MET A 1 -4.53 11.40 32.56
CA MET A 1 -5.93 10.92 32.60
C MET A 1 -6.79 11.80 31.72
N MET A 2 -7.54 11.21 30.78
CA MET A 2 -8.46 12.00 29.93
C MET A 2 -9.56 12.64 30.77
N ILE A 3 -9.99 13.84 30.41
CA ILE A 3 -11.16 14.49 31.05
C ILE A 3 -12.37 13.54 30.91
N GLY A 4 -12.93 13.11 32.04
CA GLY A 4 -14.07 12.18 32.08
C GLY A 4 -13.72 10.68 32.12
N MET A 5 -12.45 10.29 32.24
CA MET A 5 -12.08 8.89 32.50
C MET A 5 -12.47 8.46 33.91
N PRO A 6 -13.15 7.32 34.04
CA PRO A 6 -13.43 6.73 35.35
C PRO A 6 -12.14 6.28 36.05
N GLN A 7 -12.08 6.43 37.36
CA GLN A 7 -10.91 6.03 38.15
C GLN A 7 -10.92 4.54 38.54
N SER A 8 -12.07 3.87 38.51
CA SER A 8 -12.15 2.43 38.82
C SER A 8 -12.01 1.59 37.55
N GLU A 9 -11.31 0.45 37.62
CA GLU A 9 -11.06 -0.45 36.51
C GLU A 9 -12.34 -0.93 35.83
N GLU A 10 -13.37 -1.33 36.61
CA GLU A 10 -14.66 -1.76 36.07
C GLU A 10 -15.36 -0.68 35.25
N LYS A 11 -15.41 0.54 35.79
CA LYS A 11 -16.00 1.68 35.07
C LYS A 11 -15.20 2.07 33.85
N LEU A 12 -13.88 1.86 33.87
CA LEU A 12 -13.01 2.08 32.71
C LEU A 12 -13.30 1.07 31.60
N ALA A 13 -13.43 -0.20 31.96
CA ALA A 13 -13.82 -1.25 31.03
C ALA A 13 -15.20 -0.96 30.39
N GLU A 14 -16.21 -0.65 31.20
CA GLU A 14 -17.56 -0.31 30.70
C GLU A 14 -17.58 0.92 29.80
N PHE A 15 -16.79 1.94 30.13
CA PHE A 15 -16.66 3.13 29.32
C PHE A 15 -16.13 2.83 27.92
N TYR A 16 -15.04 2.05 27.81
CA TYR A 16 -14.47 1.72 26.51
C TYR A 16 -15.29 0.70 25.73
N MET A 17 -15.91 -0.27 26.41
CA MET A 17 -16.84 -1.19 25.77
C MET A 17 -18.07 -0.45 25.17
N THR A 18 -18.59 0.54 25.88
CA THR A 18 -19.70 1.38 25.37
C THR A 18 -19.26 2.19 24.14
N LYS A 19 -18.05 2.74 24.14
CA LYS A 19 -17.50 3.45 22.97
C LYS A 19 -17.29 2.49 21.78
N PHE A 20 -16.75 1.31 22.05
CA PHE A 20 -16.57 0.26 21.05
C PHE A 20 -17.89 -0.11 20.37
N GLU A 21 -18.97 -0.36 21.15
CA GLU A 21 -20.28 -0.70 20.58
C GLU A 21 -20.87 0.44 19.74
N LYS A 22 -20.67 1.69 20.14
CA LYS A 22 -21.07 2.85 19.31
C LYS A 22 -20.31 2.91 17.98
N ALA A 23 -19.00 2.77 18.02
CA ALA A 23 -18.17 2.75 16.82
C ALA A 23 -18.50 1.55 15.92
N LYS A 24 -18.79 0.39 16.51
CA LYS A 24 -19.24 -0.81 15.80
C LYS A 24 -20.57 -0.59 15.09
N THR A 25 -21.50 0.12 15.70
CA THR A 25 -22.78 0.50 15.06
C THR A 25 -22.56 1.35 13.80
N ILE A 26 -21.57 2.27 13.82
CA ILE A 26 -21.19 3.05 12.63
C ILE A 26 -20.61 2.13 11.56
N ARG A 27 -19.75 1.16 11.92
CA ARG A 27 -19.17 0.20 11.00
C ARG A 27 -20.22 -0.69 10.33
N GLN A 28 -21.28 -1.05 11.03
CA GLN A 28 -22.36 -1.91 10.49
C GLN A 28 -22.95 -1.40 9.18
N SER A 29 -22.97 -0.08 8.96
CA SER A 29 -23.45 0.50 7.70
C SER A 29 -22.55 0.16 6.48
N PHE A 30 -21.31 -0.25 6.72
CA PHE A 30 -20.33 -0.62 5.69
C PHE A 30 -20.17 -2.14 5.56
N GLU A 31 -20.55 -2.91 6.58
CA GLU A 31 -20.22 -4.35 6.68
C GLU A 31 -20.77 -5.18 5.51
N ASP A 32 -21.98 -4.91 5.05
CA ASP A 32 -22.54 -5.62 3.89
C ASP A 32 -21.71 -5.37 2.61
N THR A 33 -21.26 -4.14 2.40
CA THR A 33 -20.41 -3.82 1.23
C THR A 33 -19.02 -4.43 1.36
N PHE A 34 -18.45 -4.43 2.56
CA PHE A 34 -17.16 -5.06 2.82
C PHE A 34 -17.23 -6.59 2.63
N ASP A 35 -18.29 -7.23 3.14
CA ASP A 35 -18.53 -8.67 2.97
C ASP A 35 -18.64 -9.04 1.49
N ASP A 36 -19.40 -8.28 0.73
CA ASP A 36 -19.49 -8.46 -0.72
C ASP A 36 -18.11 -8.34 -1.41
N CYS A 37 -17.29 -7.37 -0.99
CA CYS A 37 -15.93 -7.23 -1.53
C CYS A 37 -15.04 -8.43 -1.19
N TYR A 38 -15.11 -8.93 0.04
CA TYR A 38 -14.38 -10.13 0.43
C TYR A 38 -14.89 -11.35 -0.33
N GLU A 39 -16.21 -11.57 -0.40
CA GLU A 39 -16.81 -12.73 -1.06
C GLU A 39 -16.42 -12.83 -2.53
N PHE A 40 -16.46 -11.71 -3.28
CA PHE A 40 -16.22 -11.74 -4.73
C PHE A 40 -14.77 -11.48 -5.17
N ALA A 41 -13.92 -10.95 -4.32
CA ALA A 41 -12.56 -10.59 -4.70
C ALA A 41 -11.44 -11.17 -3.80
N MET A 42 -11.77 -11.57 -2.57
CA MET A 42 -10.82 -12.14 -1.61
C MET A 42 -11.43 -13.32 -0.84
N PRO A 43 -11.91 -14.37 -1.50
CA PRO A 43 -12.73 -15.42 -0.90
C PRO A 43 -12.00 -16.22 0.21
N MET A 44 -10.67 -16.22 0.21
CA MET A 44 -9.88 -16.96 1.20
C MET A 44 -9.78 -16.25 2.54
N ARG A 45 -10.19 -14.97 2.62
CA ARG A 45 -10.13 -14.19 3.85
C ARG A 45 -11.37 -14.38 4.72
N GLU A 46 -11.20 -14.15 6.03
CA GLU A 46 -12.33 -14.05 6.95
C GLU A 46 -13.20 -12.85 6.58
N THR A 47 -14.51 -13.03 6.68
CA THR A 47 -15.51 -11.99 6.45
C THR A 47 -16.20 -11.63 7.76
N PHE A 48 -17.05 -10.61 7.74
CA PHE A 48 -17.85 -10.25 8.92
C PHE A 48 -18.89 -11.31 9.26
N LYS A 49 -19.41 -12.03 8.26
CA LYS A 49 -20.46 -13.06 8.38
C LYS A 49 -19.89 -14.45 8.60
N SER A 50 -18.83 -14.83 7.89
CA SER A 50 -18.19 -16.14 8.01
C SER A 50 -16.82 -16.02 8.66
N LYS A 51 -16.69 -16.61 9.85
CA LYS A 51 -15.46 -16.61 10.67
C LYS A 51 -14.82 -17.99 10.77
N THR A 52 -15.26 -18.95 9.95
CA THR A 52 -14.71 -20.31 9.95
C THR A 52 -13.40 -20.33 9.17
N VAL A 53 -12.32 -20.62 9.85
CA VAL A 53 -10.99 -20.75 9.23
C VAL A 53 -10.96 -22.02 8.38
N GLY A 54 -10.47 -21.88 7.13
CA GLY A 54 -10.34 -23.01 6.19
C GLY A 54 -11.66 -23.44 5.51
N GLU A 55 -12.75 -22.69 5.68
CA GLU A 55 -13.97 -22.91 4.93
C GLU A 55 -13.76 -22.57 3.44
N ARG A 56 -14.27 -23.43 2.57
CA ARG A 56 -14.27 -23.19 1.13
C ARG A 56 -15.31 -22.13 0.78
N LYS A 57 -14.86 -20.98 0.25
CA LYS A 57 -15.69 -19.79 -0.04
C LYS A 57 -15.72 -19.42 -1.51
N ASP A 58 -15.10 -20.23 -2.38
CA ASP A 58 -14.95 -19.97 -3.83
C ASP A 58 -16.11 -20.52 -4.67
N GLU A 59 -17.07 -21.24 -4.09
CA GLU A 59 -18.17 -21.87 -4.82
C GLU A 59 -19.07 -20.90 -5.59
N LYS A 60 -19.10 -19.63 -5.19
CA LYS A 60 -19.90 -18.58 -5.83
C LYS A 60 -19.12 -17.77 -6.86
N ILE A 61 -17.83 -18.06 -7.05
CA ILE A 61 -16.97 -17.32 -7.96
C ILE A 61 -16.92 -18.04 -9.30
N PHE A 62 -17.51 -17.42 -10.30
CA PHE A 62 -17.49 -17.88 -11.69
C PHE A 62 -16.52 -17.05 -12.55
N ASP A 63 -16.14 -15.85 -12.08
CA ASP A 63 -15.18 -14.97 -12.77
C ASP A 63 -14.07 -14.52 -11.81
N GLU A 64 -12.83 -14.89 -12.13
CA GLU A 64 -11.65 -14.64 -11.29
C GLU A 64 -11.02 -13.25 -11.53
N THR A 65 -11.58 -12.43 -12.43
CA THR A 65 -10.97 -11.13 -12.80
C THR A 65 -10.77 -10.22 -11.61
N ALA A 66 -11.69 -10.20 -10.65
CA ALA A 66 -11.57 -9.39 -9.44
C ALA A 66 -10.54 -9.94 -8.47
N VAL A 67 -10.46 -11.27 -8.32
CA VAL A 67 -9.53 -11.95 -7.41
C VAL A 67 -8.08 -11.68 -7.83
N VAL A 68 -7.77 -11.90 -9.10
CA VAL A 68 -6.46 -11.58 -9.67
C VAL A 68 -6.21 -10.07 -9.63
N GLY A 69 -7.24 -9.29 -9.94
CA GLY A 69 -7.17 -7.84 -9.99
C GLY A 69 -6.76 -7.19 -8.66
N VAL A 70 -7.22 -7.69 -7.52
CA VAL A 70 -6.82 -7.18 -6.20
C VAL A 70 -5.38 -7.51 -5.87
N GLN A 71 -4.91 -8.73 -6.19
CA GLN A 71 -3.51 -9.11 -5.98
C GLN A 71 -2.55 -8.26 -6.82
N GLU A 72 -2.91 -8.03 -8.09
CA GLU A 72 -2.14 -7.16 -8.98
C GLU A 72 -2.14 -5.70 -8.48
N PHE A 73 -3.27 -5.19 -8.01
CA PHE A 73 -3.39 -3.86 -7.41
C PHE A 73 -2.43 -3.69 -6.24
N ALA A 74 -2.45 -4.64 -5.27
CA ALA A 74 -1.58 -4.61 -4.11
C ALA A 74 -0.10 -4.69 -4.49
N SER A 75 0.27 -5.58 -5.42
CA SER A 75 1.64 -5.74 -5.91
C SER A 75 2.17 -4.47 -6.59
N ARG A 76 1.35 -3.82 -7.42
CA ARG A 76 1.74 -2.58 -8.11
C ARG A 76 1.87 -1.41 -7.17
N LEU A 77 0.94 -1.29 -6.22
CA LEU A 77 0.99 -0.24 -5.22
C LEU A 77 2.25 -0.40 -4.36
N GLN A 78 2.59 -1.62 -3.97
CA GLN A 78 3.81 -1.92 -3.24
C GLN A 78 5.06 -1.55 -4.03
N GLN A 79 5.15 -1.98 -5.29
CA GLN A 79 6.28 -1.63 -6.16
C GLN A 79 6.42 -0.13 -6.40
N GLY A 80 5.31 0.59 -6.44
CA GLY A 80 5.31 2.04 -6.67
C GLY A 80 5.58 2.87 -5.42
N LEU A 81 5.11 2.43 -4.25
CA LEU A 81 5.13 3.23 -3.01
C LEU A 81 6.24 2.79 -2.05
N VAL A 82 6.39 1.49 -1.84
CA VAL A 82 7.32 0.88 -0.86
C VAL A 82 7.98 -0.38 -1.44
N PRO A 83 8.80 -0.26 -2.50
CA PRO A 83 9.47 -1.40 -3.13
C PRO A 83 10.37 -2.13 -2.15
N ASN A 84 10.41 -3.47 -2.23
CA ASN A 84 11.04 -4.36 -1.25
C ASN A 84 12.55 -4.17 -1.09
N PHE A 85 13.28 -3.89 -2.18
CA PHE A 85 14.73 -3.86 -2.21
C PHE A 85 15.32 -2.48 -2.54
N ALA A 86 14.50 -1.44 -2.43
CA ALA A 86 14.93 -0.09 -2.68
C ALA A 86 14.57 0.82 -1.52
N ARG A 87 15.38 1.83 -1.33
CA ARG A 87 15.09 2.93 -0.42
C ARG A 87 13.98 3.78 -1.03
N TRP A 88 12.89 3.96 -0.31
CA TRP A 88 11.70 4.68 -0.79
C TRP A 88 11.41 5.97 -0.01
N ALA A 89 12.20 6.25 1.03
CA ALA A 89 12.15 7.50 1.77
C ALA A 89 13.53 7.85 2.32
N ASP A 90 13.79 9.13 2.53
CA ASP A 90 14.99 9.68 3.14
C ASP A 90 14.62 10.53 4.35
N PHE A 91 15.47 10.51 5.37
CA PHE A 91 15.45 11.50 6.42
C PHE A 91 16.32 12.70 6.01
N THR A 92 15.77 13.89 6.09
CA THR A 92 16.48 15.12 5.74
C THR A 92 16.26 16.19 6.81
N ALA A 93 17.23 17.10 6.95
CA ALA A 93 17.12 18.22 7.88
C ALA A 93 15.86 19.06 7.64
N GLY A 94 15.15 19.35 8.71
CA GLY A 94 13.87 20.08 8.67
C GLY A 94 14.05 21.60 8.50
N SER A 95 12.95 22.32 8.61
CA SER A 95 12.92 23.77 8.40
C SER A 95 13.60 24.57 9.52
N GLU A 96 13.69 24.02 10.74
CA GLU A 96 14.31 24.69 11.91
C GLU A 96 15.83 24.61 11.90
N VAL A 97 16.41 23.71 11.10
CA VAL A 97 17.86 23.54 11.00
C VAL A 97 18.46 24.67 10.15
N PRO A 98 19.50 25.40 10.65
CA PRO A 98 20.22 26.41 9.88
C PRO A 98 20.78 25.85 8.57
N LYS A 99 20.80 26.67 7.51
CA LYS A 99 21.24 26.20 6.18
C LYS A 99 22.70 25.71 6.16
N GLU A 100 23.52 26.29 7.03
CA GLU A 100 24.95 26.00 7.11
C GLU A 100 25.25 24.63 7.76
N GLU A 101 24.37 24.14 8.62
CA GLU A 101 24.50 22.86 9.32
C GLU A 101 23.76 21.73 8.63
N ARG A 102 22.99 22.03 7.58
CA ARG A 102 22.12 21.03 6.93
C ARG A 102 22.88 19.90 6.25
N ASP A 103 24.02 20.19 5.66
CA ASP A 103 24.76 19.19 4.90
C ASP A 103 25.42 18.18 5.86
N GLU A 104 25.95 18.63 7.01
CA GLU A 104 26.49 17.75 8.05
C GLU A 104 25.40 16.87 8.67
N ILE A 105 24.28 17.46 9.03
CA ILE A 105 23.13 16.74 9.60
C ILE A 105 22.52 15.78 8.59
N ASN A 106 22.46 16.13 7.30
CA ASN A 106 21.95 15.24 6.27
C ASN A 106 22.83 13.99 6.10
N ASN A 107 24.16 14.11 6.23
CA ASN A 107 25.06 12.95 6.17
C ASN A 107 24.81 11.98 7.34
N GLU A 108 24.64 12.49 8.54
CA GLU A 108 24.28 11.66 9.71
C GLU A 108 22.90 11.01 9.54
N LEU A 109 21.93 11.75 9.00
CA LEU A 109 20.57 11.25 8.74
C LEU A 109 20.57 10.19 7.63
N ASP A 110 21.51 10.24 6.69
CA ASP A 110 21.64 9.25 5.62
C ASP A 110 22.08 7.89 6.17
N GLU A 111 23.07 7.85 7.06
CA GLU A 111 23.51 6.63 7.75
C GLU A 111 22.35 6.00 8.57
N VAL A 112 21.60 6.82 9.30
CA VAL A 112 20.44 6.33 10.06
C VAL A 112 19.34 5.84 9.12
N THR A 113 19.15 6.49 7.98
CA THR A 113 18.17 6.04 6.97
C THR A 113 18.55 4.66 6.44
N GLU A 114 19.83 4.44 6.08
CA GLU A 114 20.30 3.13 5.64
C GLU A 114 20.04 2.05 6.67
N TYR A 115 20.37 2.32 7.94
CA TYR A 115 20.14 1.38 9.04
C TYR A 115 18.65 1.04 9.23
N VAL A 116 17.76 2.04 9.17
CA VAL A 116 16.30 1.82 9.25
C VAL A 116 15.81 0.97 8.09
N PHE A 117 16.30 1.21 6.87
CA PHE A 117 15.93 0.42 5.69
C PHE A 117 16.48 -0.99 5.72
N GLU A 118 17.67 -1.22 6.25
CA GLU A 118 18.21 -2.56 6.50
C GLU A 118 17.30 -3.37 7.44
N ILE A 119 16.85 -2.76 8.53
CA ILE A 119 15.89 -3.39 9.45
C ILE A 119 14.56 -3.69 8.77
N LEU A 120 14.01 -2.75 7.99
CA LEU A 120 12.76 -2.94 7.26
C LEU A 120 12.87 -4.08 6.25
N GLN A 121 13.97 -4.18 5.50
CA GLN A 121 14.19 -5.23 4.52
C GLN A 121 14.35 -6.62 5.14
N ASN A 122 14.97 -6.69 6.32
CA ASN A 122 15.16 -7.94 7.06
C ASN A 122 13.92 -8.36 7.85
N SER A 123 12.94 -7.47 8.02
CA SER A 123 11.69 -7.74 8.73
C SER A 123 10.62 -8.36 7.82
N ASN A 124 9.47 -8.69 8.39
CA ASN A 124 8.29 -9.14 7.66
C ASN A 124 7.45 -7.99 7.03
N PHE A 125 8.00 -6.78 6.96
CA PHE A 125 7.29 -5.59 6.45
C PHE A 125 6.70 -5.80 5.06
N SER A 126 7.48 -6.37 4.16
CA SER A 126 7.07 -6.55 2.76
C SER A 126 5.84 -7.44 2.60
N GLN A 127 5.75 -8.54 3.37
CA GLN A 127 4.60 -9.44 3.34
C GLN A 127 3.37 -8.77 3.94
N GLU A 128 3.51 -8.17 5.11
CA GLU A 128 2.39 -7.58 5.84
C GLU A 128 1.82 -6.34 5.16
N VAL A 129 2.67 -5.53 4.53
CA VAL A 129 2.19 -4.38 3.77
C VAL A 129 1.42 -4.79 2.53
N HIS A 130 1.84 -5.88 1.85
CA HIS A 130 1.10 -6.43 0.72
C HIS A 130 -0.30 -6.87 1.12
N GLU A 131 -0.40 -7.62 2.23
CA GLU A 131 -1.67 -8.05 2.80
C GLU A 131 -2.58 -6.86 3.16
N SER A 132 -2.00 -5.81 3.75
CA SER A 132 -2.73 -4.59 4.09
C SER A 132 -3.18 -3.79 2.85
N PHE A 133 -2.43 -3.85 1.73
CA PHE A 133 -2.82 -3.23 0.47
C PHE A 133 -3.96 -3.97 -0.24
N MET A 134 -4.12 -5.28 -0.01
CA MET A 134 -5.31 -5.97 -0.49
C MET A 134 -6.57 -5.45 0.21
N ASP A 135 -6.53 -5.21 1.53
CA ASP A 135 -7.64 -4.58 2.25
C ASP A 135 -7.84 -3.11 1.84
N LEU A 136 -6.76 -2.41 1.51
CA LEU A 136 -6.84 -1.04 0.98
C LEU A 136 -7.60 -0.98 -0.36
N ALA A 137 -7.62 -2.05 -1.15
CA ALA A 137 -8.45 -2.11 -2.35
C ALA A 137 -9.95 -1.98 -2.02
N ILE A 138 -10.40 -2.45 -0.84
CA ILE A 138 -11.74 -2.17 -0.30
C ILE A 138 -11.86 -0.70 0.10
N GLY A 139 -10.83 -0.17 0.80
CA GLY A 139 -10.79 1.26 1.16
C GLY A 139 -9.90 1.62 2.33
N THR A 140 -9.65 0.71 3.26
CA THR A 140 -8.88 0.98 4.47
C THR A 140 -7.92 -0.17 4.75
N GLY A 141 -6.63 0.15 4.84
CA GLY A 141 -5.59 -0.77 5.29
C GLY A 141 -5.18 -0.47 6.73
N ILE A 142 -4.82 -1.51 7.48
CA ILE A 142 -4.42 -1.41 8.87
C ILE A 142 -3.18 -2.24 9.10
N LEU A 143 -2.10 -1.60 9.58
CA LEU A 143 -0.88 -2.24 10.02
C LEU A 143 -0.72 -2.04 11.53
N HIS A 144 -0.43 -3.11 12.24
CA HIS A 144 0.03 -3.07 13.62
C HIS A 144 1.54 -3.25 13.65
N VAL A 145 2.26 -2.36 14.31
CA VAL A 145 3.73 -2.36 14.39
C VAL A 145 4.14 -2.46 15.84
N SER A 146 4.71 -3.59 16.22
CA SER A 146 5.15 -3.91 17.57
C SER A 146 6.67 -4.06 17.67
N GLU A 147 7.15 -4.03 18.88
CA GLU A 147 8.52 -4.42 19.18
C GLU A 147 8.70 -5.90 18.85
N GLY A 148 9.77 -6.25 18.17
CA GLY A 148 10.14 -7.60 17.82
C GLY A 148 11.17 -8.20 18.81
N ASP A 149 11.99 -9.11 18.30
CA ASP A 149 13.05 -9.76 19.06
C ASP A 149 14.41 -9.05 18.91
N ALA A 150 15.46 -9.65 19.49
CA ALA A 150 16.81 -9.10 19.42
C ALA A 150 17.39 -9.08 17.99
N ILE A 151 16.95 -10.00 17.13
CA ILE A 151 17.42 -10.11 15.74
C ILE A 151 16.59 -9.19 14.84
N ASN A 152 15.26 -9.28 14.96
CA ASN A 152 14.30 -8.46 14.23
C ASN A 152 13.63 -7.49 15.21
N PRO A 153 14.16 -6.28 15.37
CA PRO A 153 13.69 -5.36 16.41
C PRO A 153 12.28 -4.83 16.19
N VAL A 154 11.73 -4.99 14.99
CA VAL A 154 10.39 -4.52 14.62
C VAL A 154 9.63 -5.65 13.97
N SER A 155 8.37 -5.84 14.37
CA SER A 155 7.44 -6.81 13.79
C SER A 155 6.18 -6.12 13.29
N PHE A 156 5.75 -6.51 12.09
CA PHE A 156 4.55 -5.99 11.44
C PHE A 156 3.45 -7.04 11.42
N SER A 157 2.20 -6.60 11.43
CA SER A 157 1.03 -7.46 11.28
C SER A 157 -0.08 -6.70 10.55
N ALA A 158 -0.50 -7.20 9.41
CA ALA A 158 -1.70 -6.70 8.74
C ALA A 158 -2.94 -7.15 9.50
N ILE A 159 -3.81 -6.23 9.82
CA ILE A 159 -5.02 -6.52 10.58
C ILE A 159 -6.23 -6.42 9.65
N PRO A 160 -6.94 -7.53 9.39
CA PRO A 160 -8.14 -7.51 8.56
C PRO A 160 -9.25 -6.64 9.16
N LEU A 161 -10.02 -5.98 8.28
CA LEU A 161 -11.11 -5.09 8.69
C LEU A 161 -12.14 -5.71 9.65
N PRO A 162 -12.51 -7.02 9.56
CA PRO A 162 -13.44 -7.64 10.50
C PRO A 162 -13.00 -7.60 11.96
N HIS A 163 -11.69 -7.57 12.22
CA HIS A 163 -11.12 -7.61 13.58
C HIS A 163 -10.92 -6.23 14.22
N VAL A 164 -11.14 -5.14 13.46
CA VAL A 164 -10.89 -3.78 13.93
C VAL A 164 -12.11 -2.89 13.73
N VAL A 165 -12.38 -2.07 14.72
CA VAL A 165 -13.35 -0.98 14.64
C VAL A 165 -12.59 0.32 14.78
N LEU A 166 -12.85 1.27 13.90
CA LEU A 166 -12.19 2.57 13.86
C LEU A 166 -13.17 3.67 14.24
N ASP A 167 -12.65 4.72 14.86
CA ASP A 167 -13.40 5.95 15.08
C ASP A 167 -12.50 7.16 14.84
N VAL A 168 -13.11 8.29 14.50
CA VAL A 168 -12.41 9.52 14.16
C VAL A 168 -12.50 10.54 15.28
N GLY A 169 -11.43 11.30 15.45
CA GLY A 169 -11.41 12.43 16.36
C GLY A 169 -11.98 13.71 15.76
N PRO A 170 -11.86 14.83 16.50
CA PRO A 170 -12.36 16.14 16.07
C PRO A 170 -11.76 16.64 14.75
N ASP A 171 -10.53 16.20 14.42
CA ASP A 171 -9.80 16.59 13.21
C ASP A 171 -10.07 15.64 12.03
N ASP A 172 -11.09 14.78 12.12
CA ASP A 172 -11.39 13.76 11.11
C ASP A 172 -10.24 12.77 10.84
N LYS A 173 -9.27 12.66 11.77
CA LYS A 173 -8.22 11.65 11.76
C LYS A 173 -8.69 10.41 12.51
N ILE A 174 -8.19 9.24 12.12
CA ILE A 174 -8.43 8.00 12.86
C ILE A 174 -7.61 8.07 14.15
N ASP A 175 -8.28 8.35 15.24
CA ASP A 175 -7.67 8.58 16.55
C ASP A 175 -8.02 7.50 17.57
N HIS A 176 -8.99 6.64 17.24
CA HIS A 176 -9.44 5.55 18.09
C HIS A 176 -9.44 4.26 17.29
N VAL A 177 -8.74 3.26 17.80
CA VAL A 177 -8.64 1.92 17.23
C VAL A 177 -9.07 0.92 18.28
N TYR A 178 -10.03 0.07 17.93
CA TYR A 178 -10.53 -1.01 18.77
C TYR A 178 -10.26 -2.33 18.05
N ARG A 179 -9.44 -3.21 18.62
CA ARG A 179 -9.14 -4.53 18.07
C ARG A 179 -9.70 -5.62 18.96
N GLU A 180 -10.59 -6.45 18.43
CA GLU A 180 -11.11 -7.63 19.11
C GLU A 180 -10.31 -8.86 18.70
N ARG A 181 -9.78 -9.59 19.66
CA ARG A 181 -9.06 -10.86 19.47
C ARG A 181 -9.68 -11.97 20.32
N SER A 182 -9.72 -13.18 19.76
CA SER A 182 -10.08 -14.39 20.52
C SER A 182 -8.82 -15.08 21.01
N VAL A 183 -8.65 -15.18 22.32
CA VAL A 183 -7.48 -15.72 23.01
C VAL A 183 -7.94 -16.82 23.96
N ARG A 184 -7.19 -17.91 24.12
CA ARG A 184 -7.51 -18.94 25.12
C ARG A 184 -7.24 -18.41 26.51
N TYR A 185 -8.00 -18.87 27.50
CA TYR A 185 -7.74 -18.49 28.90
C TYR A 185 -6.33 -18.86 29.36
N SER A 186 -5.79 -20.00 28.90
CA SER A 186 -4.41 -20.44 29.19
C SER A 186 -3.33 -19.52 28.62
N GLU A 187 -3.63 -18.77 27.58
CA GLU A 187 -2.68 -17.85 26.91
C GLU A 187 -2.63 -16.46 27.55
N LEU A 188 -3.66 -16.08 28.35
CA LEU A 188 -3.74 -14.77 28.96
C LEU A 188 -2.53 -14.43 29.85
N PRO A 189 -2.05 -15.32 30.76
CA PRO A 189 -0.89 -15.02 31.60
C PRO A 189 0.42 -14.90 30.82
N ILE A 190 0.50 -15.54 29.65
CA ILE A 190 1.67 -15.44 28.77
C ILE A 190 1.68 -14.10 28.05
N LEU A 191 0.52 -13.65 27.59
CA LEU A 191 0.38 -12.40 26.86
C LEU A 191 0.38 -11.16 27.77
N PHE A 192 -0.13 -11.32 28.99
CA PHE A 192 -0.27 -10.23 29.98
C PHE A 192 0.23 -10.70 31.36
N PRO A 193 1.56 -10.87 31.51
CA PRO A 193 2.12 -11.41 32.75
C PRO A 193 1.90 -10.49 33.97
N ASP A 194 1.77 -9.19 33.75
CA ASP A 194 1.57 -8.19 34.79
C ASP A 194 0.10 -7.99 35.18
N ALA A 195 -0.84 -8.70 34.53
CA ALA A 195 -2.25 -8.57 34.81
C ALA A 195 -2.65 -9.31 36.10
N THR A 196 -3.63 -8.75 36.82
CA THR A 196 -4.18 -9.40 38.01
C THR A 196 -5.37 -10.28 37.60
N TYR A 197 -5.25 -11.57 37.86
CA TYR A 197 -6.29 -12.56 37.57
C TYR A 197 -6.99 -12.93 38.88
N ASP A 198 -8.17 -12.39 39.11
CA ASP A 198 -8.96 -12.59 40.31
C ASP A 198 -10.45 -12.85 40.01
N GLY A 199 -11.22 -13.24 41.02
CA GLY A 199 -12.66 -13.42 40.95
C GLY A 199 -13.12 -14.45 39.92
N GLU A 200 -14.11 -14.07 39.13
CA GLU A 200 -14.75 -14.94 38.14
C GLU A 200 -13.82 -15.32 36.99
N LEU A 201 -12.91 -14.41 36.59
CA LEU A 201 -11.94 -14.66 35.55
C LEU A 201 -10.96 -15.76 35.96
N ALA A 202 -10.42 -15.72 37.21
CA ALA A 202 -9.52 -16.76 37.71
C ALA A 202 -10.22 -18.13 37.75
N ASN A 203 -11.47 -18.18 38.16
CA ASN A 203 -12.27 -19.40 38.18
C ASN A 203 -12.51 -19.95 36.77
N ALA A 204 -12.81 -19.08 35.80
CA ALA A 204 -13.00 -19.46 34.39
C ALA A 204 -11.71 -20.03 33.78
N MET A 205 -10.55 -19.40 34.07
CA MET A 205 -9.24 -19.87 33.61
C MET A 205 -8.87 -21.25 34.16
N GLN A 206 -9.20 -21.53 35.42
CA GLN A 206 -8.94 -22.83 36.04
C GLN A 206 -9.88 -23.92 35.54
N SER A 207 -11.16 -23.59 35.35
CA SER A 207 -12.19 -24.57 34.97
C SER A 207 -12.13 -24.92 33.47
N ASN A 208 -11.79 -23.96 32.60
CA ASN A 208 -11.87 -24.10 31.16
C ASN A 208 -10.67 -23.45 30.45
N PRO A 209 -9.44 -23.91 30.62
CA PRO A 209 -8.22 -23.26 30.10
C PRO A 209 -8.18 -23.15 28.56
N ASP A 210 -8.81 -24.08 27.84
CA ASP A 210 -8.81 -24.12 26.37
C ASP A 210 -9.95 -23.32 25.72
N VAL A 211 -10.91 -22.82 26.53
CA VAL A 211 -11.98 -22.00 26.01
C VAL A 211 -11.43 -20.64 25.61
N LYS A 212 -11.89 -20.14 24.45
CA LYS A 212 -11.52 -18.82 23.95
C LYS A 212 -12.39 -17.73 24.58
N THR A 213 -11.75 -16.70 25.10
CA THR A 213 -12.38 -15.45 25.48
C THR A 213 -12.04 -14.36 24.49
N LYS A 214 -12.80 -13.27 24.52
CA LYS A 214 -12.55 -12.10 23.70
C LYS A 214 -11.77 -11.05 24.48
N VAL A 215 -10.68 -10.59 23.89
CA VAL A 215 -9.86 -9.49 24.42
C VAL A 215 -10.01 -8.29 23.50
N LEU A 216 -10.43 -7.18 24.06
CA LEU A 216 -10.57 -5.89 23.37
C LEU A 216 -9.35 -5.02 23.70
N GLU A 217 -8.56 -4.74 22.70
CA GLU A 217 -7.48 -3.77 22.76
C GLU A 217 -7.97 -2.43 22.23
N VAL A 218 -7.82 -1.39 23.01
CA VAL A 218 -8.26 -0.02 22.71
C VAL A 218 -7.05 0.89 22.71
N VAL A 219 -6.78 1.53 21.59
CA VAL A 219 -5.79 2.61 21.50
C VAL A 219 -6.51 3.89 21.11
N CYS A 220 -6.45 4.90 21.95
CA CYS A 220 -7.12 6.17 21.72
C CYS A 220 -6.21 7.36 22.01
N LYS A 221 -6.36 8.45 21.24
CA LYS A 221 -5.59 9.68 21.41
C LYS A 221 -5.92 10.35 22.73
N ASN A 222 -4.89 10.83 23.42
CA ASN A 222 -5.02 11.57 24.68
C ASN A 222 -5.09 13.08 24.41
N TYR A 223 -6.29 13.62 24.30
CA TYR A 223 -6.52 15.05 24.05
C TYR A 223 -6.19 15.98 25.21
N ASN A 224 -5.87 15.45 26.39
CA ASN A 224 -5.40 16.28 27.51
C ASN A 224 -3.94 16.74 27.34
N LYS A 225 -3.22 16.13 26.39
CA LYS A 225 -1.86 16.50 26.02
C LYS A 225 -1.81 16.92 24.54
N PRO A 226 -2.43 18.04 24.17
CA PRO A 226 -2.61 18.42 22.76
C PRO A 226 -1.29 18.70 22.02
N ASN A 227 -0.24 19.05 22.72
CA ASN A 227 1.08 19.35 22.16
C ASN A 227 2.00 18.12 22.06
N GLU A 228 1.57 16.98 22.57
CA GLU A 228 2.29 15.71 22.51
C GLU A 228 1.47 14.70 21.67
N ASP A 229 2.13 13.90 20.85
CA ASP A 229 1.50 12.72 20.26
C ASP A 229 1.37 11.65 21.35
N ALA A 230 0.32 11.80 22.17
CA ALA A 230 0.06 10.93 23.30
C ALA A 230 -1.19 10.09 23.05
N PHE A 231 -1.09 8.80 23.31
CA PHE A 231 -2.17 7.83 23.21
C PHE A 231 -2.32 7.08 24.52
N PHE A 232 -3.50 6.52 24.73
CA PHE A 232 -3.80 5.68 25.86
C PHE A 232 -4.20 4.30 25.33
N CYS A 233 -3.49 3.27 25.80
CA CYS A 233 -3.77 1.88 25.46
C CYS A 233 -4.42 1.19 26.65
N VAL A 234 -5.56 0.53 26.43
CA VAL A 234 -6.26 -0.30 27.42
C VAL A 234 -6.59 -1.63 26.81
N ILE A 235 -6.30 -2.70 27.51
CA ILE A 235 -6.62 -4.06 27.12
C ILE A 235 -7.63 -4.63 28.10
N ILE A 236 -8.76 -5.08 27.61
CA ILE A 236 -9.93 -5.50 28.40
C ILE A 236 -10.31 -6.92 28.01
N GLU A 237 -10.43 -7.81 28.98
CA GLU A 237 -11.13 -9.08 28.81
C GLU A 237 -12.64 -8.78 28.89
N THR A 238 -13.38 -9.12 27.80
CA THR A 238 -14.74 -8.59 27.62
C THR A 238 -15.82 -9.34 28.37
N ALA A 239 -15.65 -10.66 28.62
CA ALA A 239 -16.67 -11.48 29.27
C ALA A 239 -16.85 -11.09 30.76
N HIS A 240 -15.74 -10.82 31.45
CA HIS A 240 -15.74 -10.45 32.87
C HIS A 240 -15.46 -8.95 33.09
N LYS A 241 -15.34 -8.16 31.99
CA LYS A 241 -15.04 -6.72 32.02
C LYS A 241 -13.79 -6.38 32.81
N LYS A 242 -12.77 -7.25 32.77
CA LYS A 242 -11.52 -7.07 33.52
C LYS A 242 -10.50 -6.35 32.67
N VAL A 243 -9.89 -5.30 33.23
CA VAL A 243 -8.75 -4.60 32.61
C VAL A 243 -7.50 -5.43 32.84
N LEU A 244 -6.85 -5.85 31.74
CA LEU A 244 -5.62 -6.65 31.77
C LEU A 244 -4.36 -5.77 31.73
N LYS A 245 -4.40 -4.66 30.98
CA LYS A 245 -3.27 -3.75 30.85
C LYS A 245 -3.76 -2.33 30.59
N THR A 246 -3.07 -1.36 31.17
CA THR A 246 -3.19 0.06 30.84
C THR A 246 -1.81 0.63 30.58
N GLU A 247 -1.64 1.40 29.51
CA GLU A 247 -0.36 1.99 29.15
C GLU A 247 -0.56 3.40 28.55
N ASP A 248 0.23 4.37 29.03
CA ASP A 248 0.33 5.68 28.41
C ASP A 248 1.43 5.64 27.36
N LEU A 249 1.06 5.86 26.10
CA LEU A 249 1.96 5.91 24.96
C LEU A 249 2.19 7.38 24.59
N SER A 250 3.41 7.86 24.65
CA SER A 250 3.73 9.26 24.37
C SER A 250 4.94 9.38 23.45
N GLY A 251 4.89 10.38 22.57
CA GLY A 251 5.93 10.68 21.59
C GLY A 251 5.50 10.40 20.16
N ASN A 252 6.21 11.01 19.22
CA ASN A 252 5.94 10.85 17.81
C ASN A 252 6.19 9.39 17.38
N GLY A 253 5.17 8.75 16.80
CA GLY A 253 5.19 7.32 16.45
C GLY A 253 4.84 6.37 17.60
N ALA A 254 4.32 6.87 18.74
CA ALA A 254 3.93 6.03 19.88
C ALA A 254 2.73 5.10 19.56
N ASN A 255 1.84 5.50 18.62
CA ASN A 255 0.70 4.68 18.21
C ASN A 255 1.16 3.41 17.50
N PRO A 256 0.81 2.19 17.98
CA PRO A 256 1.16 0.95 17.32
C PRO A 256 0.31 0.64 16.07
N TYR A 257 -0.84 1.29 15.91
CA TYR A 257 -1.74 1.10 14.78
C TYR A 257 -1.57 2.19 13.73
N ILE A 258 -1.30 1.78 12.52
CA ILE A 258 -1.20 2.64 11.35
C ILE A 258 -2.39 2.34 10.46
N CYS A 259 -3.37 3.25 10.47
CA CYS A 259 -4.60 3.13 9.71
C CYS A 259 -4.56 4.12 8.55
N PHE A 260 -4.71 3.63 7.33
CA PHE A 260 -4.62 4.44 6.13
C PHE A 260 -5.75 4.14 5.15
N ARG A 261 -6.21 5.16 4.46
CA ARG A 261 -7.39 5.12 3.58
C ARG A 261 -7.01 5.44 2.15
N TRP A 262 -7.65 4.73 1.21
CA TRP A 262 -7.49 5.05 -0.22
C TRP A 262 -8.14 6.38 -0.57
N SER A 263 -9.43 6.50 -0.33
CA SER A 263 -10.20 7.74 -0.52
C SER A 263 -11.06 8.00 0.71
N LYS A 264 -11.22 9.25 1.10
CA LYS A 264 -12.06 9.67 2.23
C LYS A 264 -13.24 10.47 1.73
N CYS A 265 -14.45 10.07 2.08
CA CYS A 265 -15.63 10.92 2.00
C CYS A 265 -15.80 11.70 3.30
N SER A 266 -16.26 12.95 3.20
CA SER A 266 -16.48 13.78 4.38
C SER A 266 -17.53 13.16 5.28
N GLY A 267 -17.23 13.05 6.58
CA GLY A 267 -18.10 12.44 7.58
C GLY A 267 -18.02 10.92 7.66
N GLU A 268 -17.21 10.25 6.82
CA GLU A 268 -17.02 8.80 6.89
C GLU A 268 -15.71 8.45 7.62
N VAL A 269 -15.77 7.41 8.45
CA VAL A 269 -14.61 6.89 9.18
C VAL A 269 -13.73 6.06 8.24
N TYR A 270 -14.37 5.15 7.51
CA TYR A 270 -13.71 4.19 6.61
C TYR A 270 -13.48 4.80 5.23
N GLY A 271 -12.39 4.39 4.60
CA GLY A 271 -12.08 4.78 3.22
C GLY A 271 -12.95 4.04 2.21
N ARG A 272 -13.05 4.60 1.01
CA ARG A 272 -13.67 3.96 -0.16
C ARG A 272 -12.60 3.61 -1.16
N GLY A 273 -12.50 2.33 -1.50
CA GLY A 273 -11.48 1.80 -2.39
C GLY A 273 -11.98 1.55 -3.82
N PRO A 274 -11.05 1.25 -4.72
CA PRO A 274 -11.35 0.94 -6.11
C PRO A 274 -12.22 -0.31 -6.26
N LEU A 275 -12.09 -1.28 -5.37
CA LEU A 275 -12.88 -2.50 -5.37
C LEU A 275 -14.36 -2.23 -5.07
N MET A 276 -14.66 -1.34 -4.10
CA MET A 276 -16.04 -0.91 -3.82
C MET A 276 -16.68 -0.25 -5.04
N ASN A 277 -15.92 0.56 -5.77
CA ASN A 277 -16.42 1.22 -6.98
C ASN A 277 -16.69 0.23 -8.13
N ALA A 278 -15.92 -0.86 -8.20
CA ALA A 278 -16.08 -1.91 -9.21
C ALA A 278 -17.10 -2.99 -8.82
N LEU A 279 -17.61 -3.01 -7.58
CA LEU A 279 -18.37 -4.12 -7.00
C LEU A 279 -19.60 -4.49 -7.82
N SER A 280 -20.36 -3.51 -8.32
CA SER A 280 -21.53 -3.77 -9.17
C SER A 280 -21.15 -4.43 -10.49
N ALA A 281 -20.06 -3.99 -11.12
CA ALA A 281 -19.54 -4.60 -12.35
C ALA A 281 -19.03 -6.03 -12.07
N ILE A 282 -18.37 -6.25 -10.96
CA ILE A 282 -17.87 -7.58 -10.52
C ILE A 282 -19.04 -8.55 -10.35
N LYS A 283 -20.08 -8.18 -9.59
CA LYS A 283 -21.27 -9.01 -9.38
C LYS A 283 -21.98 -9.32 -10.70
N THR A 284 -22.14 -8.33 -11.57
CA THR A 284 -22.78 -8.51 -12.86
C THR A 284 -21.97 -9.42 -13.77
N THR A 285 -20.64 -9.26 -13.82
CA THR A 285 -19.75 -10.11 -14.59
C THR A 285 -19.80 -11.55 -14.10
N ASN A 286 -19.72 -11.77 -12.79
CA ASN A 286 -19.80 -13.08 -12.16
C ASN A 286 -21.12 -13.80 -12.51
N LEU A 287 -22.25 -13.10 -12.41
CA LEU A 287 -23.57 -13.62 -12.76
C LEU A 287 -23.68 -13.92 -14.27
N THR A 288 -23.11 -13.07 -15.12
CA THR A 288 -23.09 -13.28 -16.58
C THR A 288 -22.31 -14.55 -16.93
N VAL A 289 -21.14 -14.76 -16.32
CA VAL A 289 -20.35 -15.97 -16.53
C VAL A 289 -21.10 -17.21 -16.05
N GLN A 290 -21.76 -17.13 -14.89
CA GLN A 290 -22.61 -18.21 -14.39
C GLN A 290 -23.67 -18.61 -15.42
N TYR A 291 -24.43 -17.64 -15.96
CA TYR A 291 -25.44 -17.93 -16.98
C TYR A 291 -24.87 -18.49 -18.27
N ILE A 292 -23.68 -18.04 -18.69
CA ILE A 292 -22.99 -18.61 -19.87
C ILE A 292 -22.62 -20.08 -19.61
N LEU A 293 -22.12 -20.42 -18.42
CA LEU A 293 -21.77 -21.79 -18.04
C LEU A 293 -23.00 -22.68 -17.92
N GLU A 294 -24.08 -22.20 -17.32
CA GLU A 294 -25.35 -22.91 -17.23
C GLU A 294 -25.94 -23.18 -18.62
N ASN A 295 -25.91 -22.16 -19.49
CA ASN A 295 -26.36 -22.32 -20.89
C ASN A 295 -25.48 -23.30 -21.68
N ALA A 296 -24.16 -23.24 -21.49
CA ALA A 296 -23.24 -24.21 -22.07
C ALA A 296 -23.53 -25.63 -21.57
N ALA A 297 -23.76 -25.81 -20.27
CA ALA A 297 -24.11 -27.10 -19.69
C ALA A 297 -25.41 -27.65 -20.29
N MET A 298 -26.46 -26.82 -20.42
CA MET A 298 -27.72 -27.20 -21.06
C MET A 298 -27.53 -27.53 -22.52
N SER A 299 -26.65 -26.82 -23.23
CA SER A 299 -26.32 -27.07 -24.65
C SER A 299 -25.60 -28.40 -24.86
N ILE A 300 -24.69 -28.76 -23.92
CA ILE A 300 -23.93 -30.01 -23.93
C ILE A 300 -24.82 -31.19 -23.53
N ALA A 301 -25.59 -31.04 -22.47
CA ALA A 301 -26.50 -32.08 -21.97
C ALA A 301 -27.65 -32.36 -22.94
N GLY A 302 -28.07 -31.32 -23.70
CA GLY A 302 -29.21 -31.37 -24.61
C GLY A 302 -30.56 -31.40 -23.88
N ILE A 303 -31.41 -30.46 -24.20
CA ILE A 303 -32.81 -30.49 -23.76
C ILE A 303 -33.62 -30.87 -24.99
N TYR A 304 -34.40 -31.92 -24.85
CA TYR A 304 -35.20 -32.45 -25.93
C TYR A 304 -36.68 -32.28 -25.62
N GLN A 305 -37.45 -31.97 -26.66
CA GLN A 305 -38.90 -32.01 -26.63
C GLN A 305 -39.40 -33.17 -27.44
N MET A 306 -40.49 -33.77 -27.04
CA MET A 306 -41.16 -34.85 -27.74
C MET A 306 -42.63 -34.66 -27.68
N ASP A 307 -43.36 -35.20 -28.67
CA ASP A 307 -44.78 -35.28 -28.65
C ASP A 307 -45.23 -36.38 -27.65
N ASP A 308 -46.26 -36.11 -26.85
CA ASP A 308 -46.84 -37.10 -25.93
C ASP A 308 -47.82 -37.99 -26.75
N ASP A 309 -47.26 -38.88 -27.52
CA ASP A 309 -47.98 -39.80 -28.42
C ASP A 309 -48.07 -41.25 -27.87
N GLY A 310 -47.59 -41.46 -26.63
CA GLY A 310 -47.54 -42.75 -25.96
C GLY A 310 -46.60 -43.79 -26.54
N VAL A 311 -45.81 -43.44 -27.58
CA VAL A 311 -44.87 -44.34 -28.24
C VAL A 311 -43.48 -44.28 -27.58
N ILE A 312 -43.10 -43.09 -27.16
CA ILE A 312 -41.80 -42.85 -26.54
C ILE A 312 -42.01 -42.63 -25.03
N ASN A 313 -41.37 -43.45 -24.22
CA ASN A 313 -41.36 -43.23 -22.76
C ASN A 313 -40.09 -42.50 -22.38
N PRO A 314 -40.18 -41.28 -21.80
CA PRO A 314 -39.01 -40.48 -21.42
C PRO A 314 -38.08 -41.18 -20.41
N ASP A 315 -38.62 -42.00 -19.52
CA ASP A 315 -37.88 -42.70 -18.47
C ASP A 315 -36.99 -43.88 -19.00
N THR A 316 -37.27 -44.35 -20.23
CA THR A 316 -36.55 -45.49 -20.83
C THR A 316 -35.60 -45.10 -21.94
N ILE A 317 -35.57 -43.84 -22.35
CA ILE A 317 -34.67 -43.38 -23.42
C ILE A 317 -33.27 -43.20 -22.87
N ASN A 318 -32.33 -43.94 -23.42
CA ASN A 318 -30.91 -43.79 -23.12
C ASN A 318 -30.24 -43.16 -24.37
N LEU A 319 -29.83 -41.89 -24.25
CA LEU A 319 -29.19 -41.13 -25.33
C LEU A 319 -27.69 -41.45 -25.39
N VAL A 320 -27.34 -42.63 -25.91
CA VAL A 320 -25.97 -43.02 -26.20
C VAL A 320 -25.74 -43.16 -27.70
N PRO A 321 -24.49 -42.97 -28.20
CA PRO A 321 -24.18 -43.13 -29.60
C PRO A 321 -24.63 -44.49 -30.12
N GLY A 322 -25.45 -44.49 -31.19
CA GLY A 322 -25.98 -45.72 -31.80
C GLY A 322 -27.37 -46.15 -31.31
N THR A 323 -28.01 -45.42 -30.40
CA THR A 323 -29.37 -45.70 -29.96
C THR A 323 -30.38 -45.40 -31.08
N VAL A 324 -31.26 -46.35 -31.37
CA VAL A 324 -32.38 -46.17 -32.30
C VAL A 324 -33.65 -45.88 -31.50
N ILE A 325 -34.21 -44.69 -31.70
CA ILE A 325 -35.41 -44.22 -31.02
C ILE A 325 -36.62 -44.42 -31.93
N PRO A 326 -37.65 -45.20 -31.51
CA PRO A 326 -38.85 -45.39 -32.34
C PRO A 326 -39.67 -44.07 -32.37
N LYS A 327 -40.32 -43.83 -33.51
CA LYS A 327 -41.10 -42.63 -33.75
C LYS A 327 -42.47 -43.00 -34.31
N ALA A 328 -43.56 -42.40 -33.79
CA ALA A 328 -44.90 -42.55 -34.33
C ALA A 328 -45.03 -41.90 -35.74
N PRO A 329 -45.88 -42.44 -36.60
CA PRO A 329 -46.21 -41.77 -37.85
C PRO A 329 -46.81 -40.37 -37.56
N ASN A 330 -46.29 -39.34 -38.22
CA ASN A 330 -46.66 -37.92 -38.06
C ASN A 330 -46.20 -37.22 -36.74
N SER A 331 -45.52 -37.88 -35.83
CA SER A 331 -44.87 -37.22 -34.71
C SER A 331 -43.56 -36.56 -35.17
N MET A 332 -43.21 -35.43 -34.59
CA MET A 332 -41.89 -34.81 -34.84
C MET A 332 -40.75 -35.60 -34.20
N GLY A 333 -41.08 -36.53 -33.29
CA GLY A 333 -40.12 -37.33 -32.55
C GLY A 333 -39.33 -36.50 -31.53
N LEU A 334 -38.19 -37.00 -31.10
CA LEU A 334 -37.30 -36.30 -30.16
C LEU A 334 -36.59 -35.17 -30.92
N GLN A 335 -36.85 -33.93 -30.53
CA GLN A 335 -36.21 -32.77 -31.12
C GLN A 335 -35.44 -31.97 -30.09
N PRO A 336 -34.19 -31.54 -30.39
CA PRO A 336 -33.48 -30.66 -29.48
C PRO A 336 -34.15 -29.29 -29.47
N ILE A 337 -34.36 -28.75 -28.28
CA ILE A 337 -34.81 -27.38 -28.10
C ILE A 337 -33.68 -26.44 -28.49
N ARG A 338 -33.92 -25.60 -29.48
CA ARG A 338 -32.97 -24.56 -29.85
C ARG A 338 -32.95 -23.47 -28.79
N GLN A 339 -31.79 -23.23 -28.24
CA GLN A 339 -31.61 -22.14 -27.28
C GLN A 339 -31.70 -20.79 -28.00
N ALA A 340 -32.43 -19.84 -27.36
CA ALA A 340 -32.55 -18.48 -27.84
C ALA A 340 -31.41 -17.63 -27.24
N GLY A 341 -30.30 -17.49 -27.92
CA GLY A 341 -29.20 -16.61 -27.52
C GLY A 341 -27.94 -16.82 -28.34
N SER A 342 -27.23 -15.76 -28.71
CA SER A 342 -25.94 -15.88 -29.37
C SER A 342 -24.81 -15.79 -28.33
N MET A 343 -23.97 -16.80 -28.26
CA MET A 343 -22.79 -16.84 -27.39
C MET A 343 -21.81 -15.69 -27.70
N ASP A 344 -21.74 -15.24 -28.94
CA ASP A 344 -20.82 -14.20 -29.41
C ASP A 344 -21.11 -12.83 -28.75
N PHE A 345 -22.38 -12.49 -28.58
CA PHE A 345 -22.79 -11.25 -27.92
C PHE A 345 -22.45 -11.26 -26.40
N GLY A 346 -22.63 -12.41 -25.76
CA GLY A 346 -22.24 -12.61 -24.36
C GLY A 346 -20.73 -12.41 -24.14
N ASN A 347 -19.91 -12.98 -25.01
CA ASN A 347 -18.45 -12.87 -24.93
C ASN A 347 -17.95 -11.43 -25.15
N PHE A 348 -18.58 -10.67 -26.05
CA PHE A 348 -18.22 -9.28 -26.28
C PHE A 348 -18.50 -8.41 -25.06
N ILE A 349 -19.69 -8.53 -24.47
CA ILE A 349 -20.07 -7.78 -23.24
C ILE A 349 -19.15 -8.19 -22.08
N LEU A 350 -18.86 -9.47 -21.94
CA LEU A 350 -18.00 -9.99 -20.87
C LEU A 350 -16.58 -9.42 -20.97
N SER A 351 -16.03 -9.34 -22.17
CA SER A 351 -14.70 -8.74 -22.38
C SER A 351 -14.66 -7.26 -21.96
N ASP A 352 -15.71 -6.49 -22.32
CA ASP A 352 -15.80 -5.08 -21.94
C ASP A 352 -15.96 -4.92 -20.41
N MET A 353 -16.80 -5.73 -19.77
CA MET A 353 -16.97 -5.73 -18.31
C MET A 353 -15.67 -6.08 -17.58
N ARG A 354 -14.94 -7.11 -18.00
CA ARG A 354 -13.63 -7.47 -17.44
C ARG A 354 -12.62 -6.34 -17.58
N ASN A 355 -12.59 -5.67 -18.74
CA ASN A 355 -11.74 -4.50 -18.94
C ASN A 355 -12.11 -3.34 -18.02
N ASN A 356 -13.39 -3.12 -17.75
CA ASN A 356 -13.85 -2.09 -16.83
C ASN A 356 -13.44 -2.41 -15.38
N ILE A 357 -13.51 -3.67 -14.96
CA ILE A 357 -13.01 -4.12 -13.64
C ILE A 357 -11.50 -3.87 -13.55
N LYS A 358 -10.73 -4.29 -14.57
CA LYS A 358 -9.27 -4.04 -14.62
C LYS A 358 -8.93 -2.56 -14.57
N LYS A 359 -9.66 -1.70 -15.28
CA LYS A 359 -9.48 -0.25 -15.23
C LYS A 359 -9.77 0.33 -13.85
N ALA A 360 -10.85 -0.10 -13.20
CA ALA A 360 -11.22 0.35 -11.87
C ALA A 360 -10.14 -0.01 -10.83
N LEU A 361 -9.50 -1.18 -10.97
CA LEU A 361 -8.41 -1.66 -10.12
C LEU A 361 -7.02 -1.19 -10.60
N TYR A 362 -6.94 -0.24 -11.53
CA TYR A 362 -5.67 0.27 -12.09
C TYR A 362 -4.80 -0.81 -12.77
N ASN A 363 -5.41 -1.88 -13.28
CA ASN A 363 -4.73 -3.03 -13.89
C ASN A 363 -4.70 -2.99 -15.42
N ASP A 364 -5.23 -1.94 -16.03
CA ASP A 364 -5.28 -1.76 -17.50
C ASP A 364 -3.96 -1.32 -18.14
N MET A 365 -2.97 -0.98 -17.31
CA MET A 365 -1.72 -0.36 -17.78
C MET A 365 -0.59 -1.33 -18.12
N LEU A 366 -0.68 -2.60 -17.73
CA LEU A 366 0.24 -3.61 -18.20
C LEU A 366 -0.20 -4.00 -19.61
N GLY A 367 0.59 -3.59 -20.60
CA GLY A 367 0.38 -3.97 -21.99
C GLY A 367 0.22 -5.48 -22.13
N ASN A 368 -0.43 -5.86 -23.21
CA ASN A 368 -0.66 -7.25 -23.58
C ASN A 368 0.63 -8.07 -23.38
N PRO A 369 0.61 -9.22 -22.67
CA PRO A 369 1.80 -10.06 -22.47
C PRO A 369 2.45 -10.53 -23.78
N ASP A 370 1.72 -10.46 -24.90
CA ASP A 370 2.18 -10.81 -26.24
C ASP A 370 2.99 -9.71 -26.96
N ARG A 371 3.21 -8.55 -26.33
CA ARG A 371 4.05 -7.49 -26.89
C ARG A 371 5.50 -7.59 -26.42
N THR A 372 6.42 -7.26 -27.31
CA THR A 372 7.86 -7.08 -27.07
C THR A 372 8.11 -6.34 -25.75
N PRO A 373 9.18 -6.68 -24.99
CA PRO A 373 9.49 -6.00 -23.73
C PRO A 373 9.44 -4.49 -23.87
N ALA A 374 8.70 -3.82 -23.00
CA ALA A 374 8.57 -2.38 -22.99
C ALA A 374 9.93 -1.71 -22.78
N SER A 375 10.21 -0.63 -23.49
CA SER A 375 11.41 0.16 -23.26
C SER A 375 11.38 0.78 -21.84
N ALA A 376 12.54 1.09 -21.28
CA ALA A 376 12.63 1.77 -19.99
C ALA A 376 11.81 3.08 -19.98
N THR A 377 11.76 3.78 -21.09
CA THR A 377 10.95 5.01 -21.28
C THR A 377 9.46 4.72 -21.18
N GLU A 378 8.98 3.63 -21.79
CA GLU A 378 7.57 3.24 -21.73
C GLU A 378 7.14 2.85 -20.32
N ILE A 379 8.01 2.15 -19.58
CA ILE A 379 7.77 1.82 -18.16
C ILE A 379 7.66 3.11 -17.32
N ALA A 380 8.57 4.06 -17.54
CA ALA A 380 8.55 5.35 -16.84
C ALA A 380 7.29 6.17 -17.17
N GLU A 381 6.84 6.19 -18.42
CA GLU A 381 5.61 6.87 -18.82
C GLU A 381 4.36 6.22 -18.19
N ARG A 382 4.31 4.90 -18.12
CA ARG A 382 3.23 4.16 -17.46
C ARG A 382 3.18 4.44 -15.96
N MET A 383 4.33 4.49 -15.29
CA MET A 383 4.39 4.87 -13.87
C MET A 383 3.95 6.33 -13.66
N ALA A 384 4.31 7.23 -14.57
CA ALA A 384 3.87 8.62 -14.52
C ALA A 384 2.35 8.76 -14.72
N ASP A 385 1.74 7.94 -15.59
CA ASP A 385 0.29 7.94 -15.78
C ASP A 385 -0.45 7.33 -14.58
N LEU A 386 0.06 6.24 -14.01
CA LEU A 386 -0.45 5.67 -12.75
C LEU A 386 -0.39 6.72 -11.63
N SER A 387 0.75 7.39 -11.48
CA SER A 387 0.95 8.46 -10.49
C SER A 387 -0.07 9.59 -10.63
N ARG A 388 -0.39 10.00 -11.86
CA ARG A 388 -1.42 11.02 -12.12
C ARG A 388 -2.82 10.55 -11.74
N ARG A 389 -3.18 9.31 -12.05
CA ARG A 389 -4.50 8.74 -11.73
C ARG A 389 -4.71 8.56 -10.23
N ILE A 390 -3.69 8.13 -9.49
CA ILE A 390 -3.76 7.90 -8.04
C ILE A 390 -3.29 9.10 -7.21
N GLY A 391 -3.05 10.27 -7.83
CA GLY A 391 -2.39 11.40 -7.18
C GLY A 391 -2.98 11.83 -5.84
N SER A 392 -4.30 11.85 -5.70
CA SER A 392 -4.97 12.18 -4.42
C SER A 392 -4.81 11.07 -3.37
N ALA A 393 -4.89 9.80 -3.79
CA ALA A 393 -4.66 8.66 -2.91
C ALA A 393 -3.19 8.57 -2.49
N PHE A 394 -2.25 8.85 -3.41
CA PHE A 394 -0.82 8.86 -3.12
C PHE A 394 -0.46 9.86 -2.00
N GLY A 395 -0.92 11.11 -2.09
CA GLY A 395 -0.66 12.10 -1.05
C GLY A 395 -1.22 11.68 0.32
N ARG A 396 -2.39 11.01 0.33
CA ARG A 396 -2.96 10.47 1.56
C ARG A 396 -2.15 9.30 2.10
N LEU A 397 -1.75 8.35 1.27
CA LEU A 397 -0.93 7.22 1.66
C LEU A 397 0.44 7.66 2.19
N GLN A 398 1.01 8.73 1.65
CA GLN A 398 2.20 9.34 2.25
C GLN A 398 1.96 9.84 3.67
N ALA A 399 0.85 10.53 3.91
CA ALA A 399 0.53 11.12 5.20
C ALA A 399 0.00 10.09 6.23
N GLU A 400 -0.83 9.12 5.79
CA GLU A 400 -1.50 8.17 6.69
C GLU A 400 -0.73 6.84 6.84
N MET A 401 0.20 6.50 5.92
CA MET A 401 0.94 5.22 5.94
C MET A 401 2.46 5.41 5.97
N VAL A 402 3.06 6.00 4.93
CA VAL A 402 4.53 6.07 4.78
C VAL A 402 5.18 6.78 5.96
N GLN A 403 4.70 7.97 6.26
CA GLN A 403 5.22 8.79 7.38
C GLN A 403 5.00 8.12 8.74
N PRO A 404 3.79 7.65 9.11
CA PRO A 404 3.56 6.96 10.37
C PRO A 404 4.34 5.65 10.54
N VAL A 405 4.54 4.86 9.45
CA VAL A 405 5.38 3.65 9.49
C VAL A 405 6.80 4.00 9.92
N LEU A 406 7.43 4.96 9.26
CA LEU A 406 8.79 5.38 9.57
C LEU A 406 8.89 5.99 10.98
N GLN A 407 7.93 6.81 11.37
CA GLN A 407 7.87 7.37 12.72
C GLN A 407 7.78 6.27 13.79
N ARG A 408 6.97 5.25 13.55
CA ARG A 408 6.81 4.12 14.47
C ARG A 408 8.07 3.26 14.56
N VAL A 409 8.69 2.95 13.43
CA VAL A 409 9.95 2.19 13.40
C VAL A 409 11.05 2.94 14.15
N VAL A 410 11.23 4.22 13.87
CA VAL A 410 12.20 5.07 14.57
C VAL A 410 11.89 5.16 16.08
N TYR A 411 10.62 5.27 16.45
CA TYR A 411 10.19 5.27 17.86
C TYR A 411 10.63 3.99 18.59
N ILE A 412 10.42 2.82 17.98
CA ILE A 412 10.80 1.52 18.54
C ILE A 412 12.32 1.42 18.67
N LEU A 413 13.07 1.74 17.60
CA LEU A 413 14.52 1.68 17.61
C LEU A 413 15.16 2.65 18.62
N LYS A 414 14.56 3.82 18.77
CA LYS A 414 14.96 4.80 19.77
C LYS A 414 14.70 4.32 21.19
N LYS A 415 13.53 3.71 21.45
CA LYS A 415 13.18 3.10 22.73
C LYS A 415 14.12 1.95 23.11
N GLN A 416 14.60 1.21 22.11
CA GLN A 416 15.59 0.14 22.28
C GLN A 416 17.04 0.66 22.37
N GLY A 417 17.28 1.96 22.24
CA GLY A 417 18.62 2.57 22.29
C GLY A 417 19.52 2.22 21.11
N ARG A 418 18.94 1.83 19.96
CA ARG A 418 19.69 1.45 18.75
C ARG A 418 20.03 2.64 17.86
N ILE A 419 19.25 3.69 17.91
CA ILE A 419 19.46 4.93 17.16
C ILE A 419 19.25 6.15 18.06
N GLU A 420 20.01 7.21 17.78
CA GLU A 420 19.82 8.52 18.37
C GLU A 420 19.40 9.49 17.27
N LEU A 421 18.18 9.92 17.28
CA LEU A 421 17.65 10.87 16.28
C LEU A 421 16.83 11.95 16.98
N PRO A 422 16.87 13.20 16.50
CA PRO A 422 15.87 14.21 16.83
C PRO A 422 14.46 13.73 16.46
N THR A 423 13.45 14.47 16.89
CA THR A 423 12.06 14.09 16.62
C THR A 423 11.71 14.24 15.14
N LEU A 424 11.10 13.20 14.56
CA LEU A 424 10.57 13.21 13.17
C LEU A 424 9.28 14.05 13.05
N ASN A 425 9.35 15.33 13.38
CA ASN A 425 8.19 16.24 13.41
C ASN A 425 8.08 17.15 12.17
N GLY A 426 8.95 16.99 11.19
CA GLY A 426 9.04 17.82 9.99
C GLY A 426 9.73 19.17 10.22
N ARG A 427 10.02 19.54 11.49
CA ARG A 427 10.74 20.75 11.86
C ARG A 427 12.22 20.50 12.02
N GLN A 428 12.59 19.49 12.81
CA GLN A 428 13.97 19.05 13.03
C GLN A 428 14.40 18.03 11.99
N VAL A 429 13.62 16.97 11.78
CA VAL A 429 13.84 15.98 10.75
C VAL A 429 12.57 15.80 9.91
N LYS A 430 12.74 15.83 8.60
CA LYS A 430 11.66 15.67 7.61
C LYS A 430 11.84 14.35 6.86
N VAL A 431 10.75 13.63 6.65
CA VAL A 431 10.70 12.47 5.75
C VAL A 431 10.44 12.94 4.32
N ARG A 432 11.36 12.63 3.40
CA ARG A 432 11.22 12.87 1.97
C ARG A 432 10.95 11.54 1.28
N SER A 433 9.88 11.43 0.52
CA SER A 433 9.63 10.24 -0.29
C SER A 433 10.49 10.26 -1.55
N VAL A 434 11.19 9.15 -1.80
CA VAL A 434 11.99 8.88 -3.01
C VAL A 434 11.51 7.63 -3.73
N SER A 435 10.29 7.17 -3.43
CA SER A 435 9.67 6.03 -4.10
C SER A 435 9.50 6.26 -5.62
N PRO A 436 9.42 5.20 -6.44
CA PRO A 436 9.22 5.32 -7.88
C PRO A 436 8.02 6.19 -8.27
N LEU A 437 6.93 6.12 -7.51
CA LEU A 437 5.76 6.99 -7.68
C LEU A 437 6.07 8.46 -7.37
N ALA A 438 6.82 8.74 -6.30
CA ALA A 438 7.24 10.11 -5.97
C ALA A 438 8.18 10.68 -7.03
N GLN A 439 9.13 9.89 -7.49
CA GLN A 439 10.06 10.27 -8.56
C GLN A 439 9.31 10.54 -9.87
N SER A 440 8.31 9.74 -10.22
CA SER A 440 7.53 9.95 -11.44
C SER A 440 6.74 11.27 -11.44
N GLN A 441 6.25 11.70 -10.27
CA GLN A 441 5.65 13.03 -10.12
C GLN A 441 6.68 14.17 -10.26
N SER A 442 7.92 13.94 -9.81
CA SER A 442 9.01 14.91 -9.93
C SER A 442 9.57 15.01 -11.35
N ASN A 443 9.44 13.98 -12.18
CA ASN A 443 9.97 13.94 -13.54
C ASN A 443 9.39 15.03 -14.46
N ALA A 444 8.15 15.44 -14.25
CA ALA A 444 7.55 16.56 -14.99
C ALA A 444 8.31 17.87 -14.72
N ASP A 445 8.67 18.14 -13.46
CA ASP A 445 9.44 19.32 -13.05
C ASP A 445 10.86 19.26 -13.64
N ILE A 446 11.50 18.09 -13.56
CA ILE A 446 12.85 17.86 -14.10
C ILE A 446 12.86 18.12 -15.61
N THR A 447 11.89 17.56 -16.34
CA THR A 447 11.76 17.76 -17.79
C THR A 447 11.51 19.23 -18.14
N ALA A 448 10.71 19.94 -17.34
CA ALA A 448 10.47 21.36 -17.51
C ALA A 448 11.75 22.20 -17.31
N ILE A 449 12.53 21.87 -16.25
CA ILE A 449 13.80 22.54 -15.96
C ILE A 449 14.82 22.24 -17.09
N ALA A 450 14.94 21.00 -17.52
CA ALA A 450 15.85 20.62 -18.60
C ALA A 450 15.54 21.37 -19.91
N ARG A 451 14.23 21.37 -20.31
CA ARG A 451 13.78 22.12 -21.48
C ARG A 451 14.02 23.64 -21.35
N TRP A 452 13.81 24.19 -20.17
CA TRP A 452 14.08 25.60 -19.90
C TRP A 452 15.58 25.92 -20.03
N LEU A 453 16.46 25.07 -19.49
CA LEU A 453 17.91 25.20 -19.64
C LEU A 453 18.35 25.13 -21.10
N GLU A 454 17.85 24.16 -21.88
CA GLU A 454 18.12 24.03 -23.31
C GLU A 454 17.65 25.29 -24.08
N LEU A 455 16.48 25.82 -23.75
CA LEU A 455 15.91 26.99 -24.39
C LEU A 455 16.75 28.26 -24.14
N ILE A 456 17.21 28.44 -22.90
CA ILE A 456 18.07 29.57 -22.53
C ILE A 456 19.43 29.43 -23.22
N GLN A 457 20.04 28.27 -23.17
CA GLN A 457 21.32 28.01 -23.80
C GLN A 457 21.28 28.20 -25.32
N ALA A 458 20.21 27.74 -25.97
CA ALA A 458 19.99 27.91 -27.41
C ALA A 458 19.75 29.37 -27.82
N ARG A 459 19.09 30.18 -26.96
CA ARG A 459 18.71 31.57 -27.27
C ARG A 459 19.80 32.58 -26.92
N PHE A 460 20.49 32.41 -25.83
CA PHE A 460 21.41 33.41 -25.25
C PHE A 460 22.87 33.01 -25.29
N GLY A 461 23.16 31.75 -25.64
CA GLY A 461 24.52 31.21 -25.65
C GLY A 461 25.08 30.90 -24.24
N PRO A 462 26.21 30.18 -24.15
CA PRO A 462 26.73 29.68 -22.88
C PRO A 462 27.20 30.79 -21.92
N GLU A 463 27.70 31.92 -22.42
CA GLU A 463 28.24 32.99 -21.56
C GLU A 463 27.09 33.70 -20.79
N ILE A 464 25.99 34.04 -21.46
CA ILE A 464 24.84 34.69 -20.84
C ILE A 464 24.10 33.69 -19.95
N THR A 465 24.03 32.43 -20.35
CA THR A 465 23.40 31.37 -19.54
C THR A 465 24.08 31.20 -18.17
N ASN A 466 25.41 31.22 -18.12
CA ASN A 466 26.18 31.16 -16.87
C ASN A 466 26.00 32.41 -15.97
N LEU A 467 25.64 33.54 -16.56
CA LEU A 467 25.34 34.76 -15.81
C LEU A 467 23.90 34.76 -15.22
N LEU A 468 22.97 34.13 -15.93
CA LEU A 468 21.55 34.09 -15.55
C LEU A 468 21.20 32.93 -14.61
N ILE A 469 21.94 31.83 -14.71
CA ILE A 469 21.61 30.59 -14.01
C ILE A 469 22.72 30.31 -12.99
N ASN A 470 22.32 30.11 -11.74
CA ASN A 470 23.22 29.54 -10.74
C ASN A 470 23.37 28.02 -11.01
N ALA A 471 24.41 27.65 -11.74
CA ALA A 471 24.66 26.28 -12.15
C ALA A 471 24.80 25.33 -10.94
N GLU A 472 25.36 25.82 -9.84
CA GLU A 472 25.59 25.08 -8.61
C GLU A 472 24.26 24.73 -7.89
N GLU A 473 23.41 25.74 -7.68
CA GLU A 473 22.09 25.52 -7.09
C GLU A 473 21.18 24.69 -8.01
N THR A 474 21.28 24.88 -9.33
CA THR A 474 20.51 24.11 -10.30
C THR A 474 20.92 22.64 -10.29
N ALA A 475 22.23 22.33 -10.26
CA ALA A 475 22.74 20.97 -10.16
C ALA A 475 22.33 20.31 -8.84
N ALA A 476 22.46 21.01 -7.72
CA ALA A 476 22.02 20.52 -6.41
C ALA A 476 20.50 20.29 -6.35
N HIS A 477 19.71 21.20 -6.96
CA HIS A 477 18.25 21.03 -7.02
C HIS A 477 17.85 19.83 -7.89
N LEU A 478 18.46 19.65 -9.04
CA LEU A 478 18.22 18.48 -9.90
C LEU A 478 18.64 17.19 -9.23
N ALA A 479 19.82 17.14 -8.59
CA ALA A 479 20.28 15.96 -7.86
C ALA A 479 19.29 15.55 -6.75
N LYS A 480 18.79 16.54 -5.98
CA LYS A 480 17.72 16.29 -4.97
C LYS A 480 16.43 15.77 -5.60
N LYS A 481 16.05 16.25 -6.78
CA LYS A 481 14.86 15.77 -7.49
C LYS A 481 15.05 14.36 -8.08
N PHE A 482 16.24 14.02 -8.52
CA PHE A 482 16.59 12.66 -8.97
C PHE A 482 16.78 11.65 -7.83
N GLY A 483 16.81 12.11 -6.58
CA GLY A 483 17.08 11.24 -5.42
C GLY A 483 18.54 10.77 -5.35
N VAL A 484 19.46 11.56 -5.87
CA VAL A 484 20.89 11.29 -5.76
C VAL A 484 21.30 11.47 -4.30
N PRO A 485 22.01 10.48 -3.66
CA PRO A 485 22.50 10.61 -2.30
C PRO A 485 23.39 11.85 -2.14
N ASP A 486 23.22 12.58 -1.03
CA ASP A 486 23.97 13.81 -0.77
C ASP A 486 25.50 13.57 -0.71
N VAL A 487 25.94 12.37 -0.34
CA VAL A 487 27.36 11.93 -0.33
C VAL A 487 28.02 12.02 -1.72
N LEU A 488 27.25 11.90 -2.80
CA LEU A 488 27.79 12.02 -4.17
C LEU A 488 27.95 13.47 -4.62
N ILE A 489 27.47 14.43 -3.84
CA ILE A 489 27.57 15.85 -4.12
C ILE A 489 28.70 16.40 -3.24
N ARG A 490 29.79 16.88 -3.85
CA ARG A 490 30.91 17.44 -3.10
C ARG A 490 30.46 18.59 -2.22
N ASP A 491 31.04 18.69 -1.04
CA ASP A 491 30.76 19.74 -0.06
C ASP A 491 31.10 21.14 -0.61
N ILE A 492 30.36 22.15 -0.16
CA ILE A 492 30.52 23.56 -0.59
C ILE A 492 31.97 24.04 -0.37
N ALA A 493 32.61 23.61 0.73
CA ALA A 493 34.01 23.97 1.05
C ALA A 493 34.99 23.38 0.04
N GLU A 494 34.85 22.10 -0.30
CA GLU A 494 35.68 21.42 -1.30
C GLU A 494 35.51 22.02 -2.71
N ARG A 495 34.25 22.34 -3.06
CA ARG A 495 33.93 22.96 -4.34
C ARG A 495 34.60 24.32 -4.50
N LYS A 496 34.56 25.18 -3.46
CA LYS A 496 35.26 26.48 -3.46
C LYS A 496 36.75 26.34 -3.64
N GLN A 497 37.39 25.39 -2.94
CA GLN A 497 38.83 25.11 -3.09
C GLN A 497 39.20 24.66 -4.52
N LEU A 498 38.36 23.82 -5.14
CA LEU A 498 38.59 23.36 -6.51
C LEU A 498 38.39 24.49 -7.53
N VAL A 499 37.44 25.38 -7.34
CA VAL A 499 37.21 26.55 -8.19
C VAL A 499 38.41 27.53 -8.06
N GLU A 500 38.91 27.79 -6.86
CA GLU A 500 40.09 28.62 -6.62
C GLU A 500 41.35 28.00 -7.26
N MET A 501 41.57 26.69 -7.12
CA MET A 501 42.66 26.00 -7.79
C MET A 501 42.54 26.06 -9.32
N ALA A 502 41.35 25.87 -9.86
CA ALA A 502 41.13 25.98 -11.31
C ALA A 502 41.37 27.38 -11.84
N GLN A 503 40.96 28.42 -11.08
CA GLN A 503 41.26 29.82 -11.43
C GLN A 503 42.74 30.12 -11.36
N GLN A 504 43.46 29.62 -10.36
CA GLN A 504 44.95 29.76 -10.26
C GLN A 504 45.66 29.07 -11.42
N MET A 505 45.24 27.83 -11.80
CA MET A 505 45.80 27.14 -12.95
C MET A 505 45.52 27.87 -14.27
N ALA A 506 44.32 28.40 -14.46
CA ALA A 506 43.99 29.19 -15.65
C ALA A 506 44.86 30.48 -15.76
N GLN A 507 45.12 31.17 -14.64
CA GLN A 507 45.98 32.34 -14.59
C GLN A 507 47.45 31.95 -14.86
N GLN A 508 47.94 30.82 -14.37
CA GLN A 508 49.31 30.32 -14.65
C GLN A 508 49.49 29.93 -16.13
N THR A 509 48.46 29.35 -16.75
CA THR A 509 48.49 28.97 -18.18
C THR A 509 48.46 30.21 -19.10
N MET A 510 47.83 31.28 -18.69
CA MET A 510 47.85 32.56 -19.44
C MET A 510 49.17 33.36 -19.30
N GLN A 511 50.00 33.05 -18.29
CA GLN A 511 51.31 33.71 -18.07
C GLN A 511 52.49 32.99 -18.70
N GLN A 512 52.33 31.81 -19.32
CA GLN A 512 53.39 31.16 -20.09
C GLN A 512 53.45 31.82 -21.49
N PRO A 513 54.56 32.50 -21.83
CA PRO A 513 54.72 33.06 -23.17
C PRO A 513 54.83 31.94 -24.18
N MET A 514 54.06 32.02 -25.28
CA MET A 514 54.20 31.12 -26.42
C MET A 514 55.63 31.17 -26.91
N GLN A 515 56.42 30.17 -26.64
CA GLN A 515 57.65 29.91 -27.37
C GLN A 515 57.27 29.56 -28.81
N GLN A 516 57.57 30.50 -29.72
CA GLN A 516 57.46 30.28 -31.16
C GLN A 516 58.32 29.09 -31.55
N PRO A 517 57.89 28.15 -32.37
CA PRO A 517 58.77 27.15 -32.96
C PRO A 517 59.67 27.85 -33.93
N GLN A 518 61.00 27.84 -33.63
CA GLN A 518 62.03 28.22 -34.57
C GLN A 518 61.93 27.31 -35.79
N MET A 519 61.65 27.89 -36.96
CA MET A 519 61.87 27.27 -38.26
C MET A 519 63.36 27.08 -38.43
N GLN A 520 63.88 25.89 -38.39
CA GLN A 520 65.17 25.54 -38.98
C GLN A 520 65.02 25.49 -40.50
N GLU A 521 65.53 26.52 -41.16
CA GLU A 521 65.97 26.48 -42.55
C GLU A 521 67.11 25.46 -42.68
N GLY A 522 66.91 24.42 -43.37
CA GLY A 522 67.87 23.41 -43.73
C GLY A 522 67.79 23.14 -45.22
N ILE A 523 68.67 23.78 -45.94
CA ILE A 523 69.18 23.82 -47.31
C ILE A 523 69.12 22.46 -48.01
N PRO A 524 68.95 22.46 -49.36
CA PRO A 524 68.80 21.28 -50.18
C PRO A 524 70.17 20.74 -50.69
N ASN A 525 70.25 19.50 -50.96
CA ASN A 525 71.00 18.99 -52.11
C ASN A 525 70.71 17.48 -52.29
N GLU A 526 70.32 17.19 -53.43
CA GLU A 526 71.06 16.68 -54.63
C GLU A 526 71.25 15.16 -54.67
N GLN A 527 70.73 14.66 -55.78
CA GLN A 527 71.23 13.54 -56.59
C GLN A 527 70.78 12.12 -56.32
N ALA A 528 69.97 11.69 -57.24
CA ALA A 528 70.24 10.66 -58.24
C ALA A 528 70.27 9.19 -57.76
N ASN A 529 69.32 8.45 -58.11
CA ASN A 529 69.20 7.41 -59.17
C ASN A 529 67.88 6.70 -59.12
#